data_b5a943dba0fe0610ffdd3789c8434c87
#
_entry.id   b5a943dba0fe0610ffdd3789c8434c87
#
_cell.length_a   1.000
_cell.length_b   1.000
_cell.length_c   1.000
_cell.angle_alpha   90.00
_cell.angle_beta   90.00
_cell.angle_gamma   90.00
#
_symmetry.space_group_name_H-M   'P 1'
#
loop_
_entity.id
_entity.type
_entity.pdbx_description
1 polymer ?
#
loop_
_entity_poly.entity_id
_entity_poly.type
_entity_poly.pdbx_seq_one_letter_code
_entity_poly.pdbx_strand_id
1 'polypeptide(L)'
;MKILMIGNHLGVQSGVQRYVQNLLLRMDLSRYAVDLFVGACPPGQASSAPALEAAGVRIFAVPDNKRDRARALRRHLREHKDYDIIHYHTASKIGALACVAMRAQCPRAKLIVHSHIVYPPVTLAWRAAHFLYQHTADYFLGCGVAAGRFVFGDRIDQKPNFAVACNAVDPVSYTHLRAHETGA
;
A
#
# COMPACT_ATOMS: atom_id res chain seq x y z
N MET A 1 7.28 17.67 1.02
CA MET A 1 7.45 16.38 1.70
C MET A 1 7.46 15.29 0.64
N LYS A 2 8.39 14.34 0.71
CA LYS A 2 8.56 13.27 -0.29
C LYS A 2 8.06 11.95 0.25
N ILE A 3 7.15 11.32 -0.49
CA ILE A 3 6.46 10.09 -0.08
C ILE A 3 6.76 8.97 -1.07
N LEU A 4 7.21 7.81 -0.56
CA LEU A 4 7.21 6.56 -1.32
C LEU A 4 5.95 5.79 -0.98
N MET A 5 5.10 5.58 -1.96
CA MET A 5 3.96 4.68 -1.84
C MET A 5 4.27 3.35 -2.52
N ILE A 6 4.04 2.25 -1.81
CA ILE A 6 4.32 0.90 -2.33
C ILE A 6 3.00 0.15 -2.46
N GLY A 7 2.55 -0.04 -3.69
CA GLY A 7 1.31 -0.74 -4.05
C GLY A 7 1.56 -2.13 -4.64
N ASN A 8 0.53 -2.87 -5.04
CA ASN A 8 0.68 -4.19 -5.65
C ASN A 8 0.99 -4.14 -7.16
N HIS A 9 0.10 -3.61 -7.97
CA HIS A 9 0.24 -3.48 -9.43
C HIS A 9 -0.59 -2.30 -9.94
N LEU A 10 -0.45 -1.96 -11.23
CA LEU A 10 -1.14 -0.81 -11.85
C LEU A 10 -2.55 -1.12 -12.38
N GLY A 11 -3.00 -2.37 -12.32
CA GLY A 11 -4.34 -2.75 -12.78
C GLY A 11 -5.45 -2.21 -11.87
N VAL A 12 -6.62 -1.90 -12.44
CA VAL A 12 -7.73 -1.23 -11.74
C VAL A 12 -8.77 -2.17 -11.12
N GLN A 13 -8.61 -3.49 -11.26
CA GLN A 13 -9.63 -4.46 -10.85
C GLN A 13 -9.56 -4.89 -9.38
N SER A 14 -8.53 -4.47 -8.63
CA SER A 14 -8.37 -4.82 -7.22
C SER A 14 -8.74 -3.69 -6.29
N GLY A 15 -9.41 -3.98 -5.17
CA GLY A 15 -9.81 -2.99 -4.18
C GLY A 15 -8.63 -2.21 -3.59
N VAL A 16 -7.48 -2.85 -3.38
CA VAL A 16 -6.27 -2.18 -2.86
C VAL A 16 -5.74 -1.17 -3.88
N GLN A 17 -5.68 -1.54 -5.17
CA GLN A 17 -5.23 -0.65 -6.23
C GLN A 17 -6.17 0.53 -6.41
N ARG A 18 -7.48 0.29 -6.37
CA ARG A 18 -8.48 1.38 -6.38
C ARG A 18 -8.28 2.33 -5.21
N TYR A 19 -8.04 1.80 -4.00
CA TYR A 19 -7.75 2.63 -2.84
C TYR A 19 -6.51 3.51 -3.07
N VAL A 20 -5.39 2.92 -3.49
CA VAL A 20 -4.14 3.65 -3.75
C VAL A 20 -4.34 4.71 -4.85
N GLN A 21 -4.99 4.34 -5.94
CA GLN A 21 -5.31 5.26 -7.04
C GLN A 21 -6.19 6.43 -6.56
N ASN A 22 -7.28 6.13 -5.87
CA ASN A 22 -8.20 7.16 -5.36
C ASN A 22 -7.52 8.09 -4.36
N LEU A 23 -6.66 7.55 -3.49
CA LEU A 23 -5.87 8.35 -2.56
C LEU A 23 -4.94 9.30 -3.32
N LEU A 24 -4.17 8.80 -4.27
CA LEU A 24 -3.19 9.59 -5.03
C LEU A 24 -3.85 10.69 -5.88
N LEU A 25 -4.98 10.39 -6.54
CA LEU A 25 -5.70 11.36 -7.36
C LEU A 25 -6.40 12.46 -6.52
N ARG A 26 -6.54 12.28 -5.21
CA ARG A 26 -7.13 13.26 -4.29
C ARG A 26 -6.11 13.96 -3.39
N MET A 27 -4.85 13.52 -3.43
CA MET A 27 -3.78 14.20 -2.70
C MET A 27 -3.44 15.55 -3.35
N ASP A 28 -3.09 16.52 -2.52
CA ASP A 28 -2.50 17.78 -3.00
C ASP A 28 -1.05 17.55 -3.43
N LEU A 29 -0.85 17.16 -4.68
CA LEU A 29 0.46 16.85 -5.25
C LEU A 29 1.34 18.10 -5.47
N SER A 30 0.81 19.31 -5.24
CA SER A 30 1.65 20.53 -5.16
C SER A 30 2.46 20.59 -3.87
N ARG A 31 1.97 19.97 -2.79
CA ARG A 31 2.61 19.91 -1.47
C ARG A 31 3.42 18.63 -1.25
N TYR A 32 3.08 17.55 -1.95
CA TYR A 32 3.66 16.23 -1.77
C TYR A 32 4.26 15.71 -3.07
N ALA A 33 5.57 15.48 -3.09
CA ALA A 33 6.21 14.74 -4.16
C ALA A 33 6.01 13.24 -3.91
N VAL A 34 5.30 12.54 -4.80
CA VAL A 34 4.96 11.13 -4.59
C VAL A 34 5.60 10.25 -5.64
N ASP A 35 6.35 9.27 -5.15
CA ASP A 35 6.85 8.13 -5.91
C ASP A 35 5.96 6.91 -5.64
N LEU A 36 5.44 6.27 -6.68
CA LEU A 36 4.70 5.03 -6.61
C LEU A 36 5.55 3.87 -7.09
N PHE A 37 6.01 3.03 -6.15
CA PHE A 37 6.69 1.77 -6.46
C PHE A 37 5.66 0.64 -6.53
N VAL A 38 5.54 -0.03 -7.68
CA VAL A 38 4.40 -0.90 -7.95
C VAL A 38 4.76 -1.99 -8.98
N GLY A 39 4.06 -3.12 -8.97
CA GLY A 39 4.14 -4.11 -10.04
C GLY A 39 3.52 -3.57 -11.34
N ALA A 40 3.99 -4.08 -12.47
CA ALA A 40 3.40 -3.77 -13.77
C ALA A 40 1.90 -4.09 -13.82
N CYS A 41 1.19 -3.49 -14.76
CA CYS A 41 -0.21 -3.81 -14.99
C CYS A 41 -0.33 -5.26 -15.49
N PRO A 42 -1.19 -6.09 -14.86
CA PRO A 42 -1.44 -7.44 -15.36
C PRO A 42 -2.00 -7.42 -16.79
N PRO A 43 -1.65 -8.42 -17.63
CA PRO A 43 -2.21 -8.52 -18.97
C PRO A 43 -3.75 -8.52 -18.97
N GLY A 44 -4.34 -7.84 -19.94
CA GLY A 44 -5.79 -7.76 -20.10
C GLY A 44 -6.53 -6.83 -19.13
N GLN A 45 -5.81 -6.13 -18.26
CA GLN A 45 -6.41 -5.12 -17.37
C GLN A 45 -6.11 -3.70 -17.86
N ALA A 46 -7.05 -2.78 -17.59
CA ALA A 46 -6.78 -1.36 -17.76
C ALA A 46 -5.75 -0.89 -16.72
N SER A 47 -4.83 -0.02 -17.15
CA SER A 47 -3.80 0.55 -16.29
C SER A 47 -4.22 1.89 -15.70
N SER A 48 -3.92 2.09 -14.42
CA SER A 48 -4.08 3.39 -13.75
C SER A 48 -2.92 4.37 -14.03
N ALA A 49 -1.84 3.92 -14.68
CA ALA A 49 -0.64 4.72 -14.89
C ALA A 49 -0.90 6.06 -15.59
N PRO A 50 -1.64 6.14 -16.74
CA PRO A 50 -1.81 7.41 -17.43
C PRO A 50 -2.48 8.49 -16.56
N ALA A 51 -3.49 8.12 -15.77
CA ALA A 51 -4.19 9.06 -14.89
C ALA A 51 -3.29 9.54 -13.73
N LEU A 52 -2.47 8.66 -13.17
CA LEU A 52 -1.57 8.99 -12.08
C LEU A 52 -0.39 9.85 -12.55
N GLU A 53 0.19 9.56 -13.71
CA GLU A 53 1.26 10.35 -14.31
C GLU A 53 0.78 11.75 -14.70
N ALA A 54 -0.42 11.85 -15.28
CA ALA A 54 -1.06 13.14 -15.58
C ALA A 54 -1.32 13.98 -14.32
N ALA A 55 -1.57 13.34 -13.17
CA ALA A 55 -1.71 14.01 -11.88
C ALA A 55 -0.35 14.40 -11.25
N GLY A 56 0.79 13.98 -11.81
CA GLY A 56 2.13 14.30 -11.31
C GLY A 56 2.77 13.25 -10.41
N VAL A 57 2.21 12.03 -10.35
CA VAL A 57 2.81 10.90 -9.64
C VAL A 57 3.93 10.29 -10.46
N ARG A 58 5.11 10.12 -9.88
CA ARG A 58 6.22 9.43 -10.53
C ARG A 58 6.12 7.93 -10.28
N ILE A 59 6.01 7.13 -11.35
CA ILE A 59 5.76 5.68 -11.27
C ILE A 59 7.04 4.89 -11.52
N PHE A 60 7.32 3.94 -10.62
CA PHE A 60 8.38 2.94 -10.74
C PHE A 60 7.74 1.55 -10.86
N ALA A 61 7.36 1.19 -12.08
CA ALA A 61 6.77 -0.10 -12.37
C ALA A 61 7.86 -1.17 -12.54
N VAL A 62 7.68 -2.31 -11.87
CA VAL A 62 8.61 -3.44 -11.92
C VAL A 62 7.87 -4.72 -12.33
N PRO A 63 8.56 -5.74 -12.89
CA PRO A 63 7.92 -7.01 -13.22
C PRO A 63 7.22 -7.63 -12.00
N ASP A 64 6.07 -8.28 -12.21
CA ASP A 64 5.25 -8.86 -11.13
C ASP A 64 5.79 -10.22 -10.64
N ASN A 65 7.06 -10.29 -10.39
CA ASN A 65 7.77 -11.43 -9.83
C ASN A 65 8.29 -11.04 -8.44
N LYS A 66 7.91 -11.80 -7.42
CA LYS A 66 8.20 -11.48 -6.01
C LYS A 66 9.69 -11.28 -5.73
N ARG A 67 10.57 -12.09 -6.34
CA ARG A 67 12.03 -11.99 -6.13
C ARG A 67 12.60 -10.74 -6.78
N ASP A 68 12.23 -10.48 -8.03
CA ASP A 68 12.72 -9.32 -8.78
C ASP A 68 12.18 -8.03 -8.19
N ARG A 69 10.93 -8.05 -7.72
CA ARG A 69 10.32 -6.92 -7.02
C ARG A 69 11.04 -6.60 -5.70
N ALA A 70 11.37 -7.59 -4.87
CA ALA A 70 12.13 -7.38 -3.64
C ALA A 70 13.54 -6.84 -3.93
N ARG A 71 14.18 -7.34 -4.98
CA ARG A 71 15.50 -6.89 -5.44
C ARG A 71 15.45 -5.46 -5.98
N ALA A 72 14.43 -5.15 -6.80
CA ALA A 72 14.20 -3.82 -7.34
C ALA A 72 13.88 -2.79 -6.23
N LEU A 73 13.04 -3.14 -5.24
CA LEU A 73 12.74 -2.28 -4.11
C LEU A 73 14.02 -1.95 -3.29
N ARG A 74 14.84 -2.95 -3.01
CA ARG A 74 16.12 -2.72 -2.31
C ARG A 74 17.06 -1.80 -3.09
N ARG A 75 17.10 -1.93 -4.42
CA ARG A 75 17.89 -1.04 -5.28
C ARG A 75 17.32 0.37 -5.24
N HIS A 76 16.01 0.52 -5.44
CA HIS A 76 15.32 1.80 -5.40
C HIS A 76 15.57 2.56 -4.09
N LEU A 77 15.46 1.88 -2.94
CA LEU A 77 15.70 2.50 -1.62
C LEU A 77 17.17 2.86 -1.39
N ARG A 78 18.13 2.21 -2.05
CA ARG A 78 19.55 2.61 -1.99
C ARG A 78 19.83 3.87 -2.82
N GLU A 79 19.13 4.01 -3.95
CA GLU A 79 19.28 5.14 -4.87
C GLU A 79 18.48 6.37 -4.39
N HIS A 80 17.38 6.15 -3.66
CA HIS A 80 16.45 7.18 -3.19
C HIS A 80 16.25 7.05 -1.68
N LYS A 81 17.09 7.71 -0.87
CA LYS A 81 17.06 7.64 0.61
C LYS A 81 16.35 8.81 1.28
N ASP A 82 15.91 9.78 0.50
CA ASP A 82 15.41 11.09 0.92
C ASP A 82 13.87 11.13 1.12
N TYR A 83 13.25 9.96 1.36
CA TYR A 83 11.84 9.90 1.69
C TYR A 83 11.58 10.34 3.13
N ASP A 84 10.58 11.20 3.30
CA ASP A 84 10.02 11.55 4.61
C ASP A 84 9.06 10.47 5.11
N ILE A 85 8.29 9.87 4.19
CA ILE A 85 7.31 8.82 4.48
C ILE A 85 7.46 7.66 3.48
N ILE A 86 7.36 6.44 4.00
CA ILE A 86 7.16 5.22 3.20
C ILE A 86 5.80 4.65 3.60
N HIS A 87 4.83 4.62 2.67
CA HIS A 87 3.51 4.04 2.89
C HIS A 87 3.38 2.71 2.16
N TYR A 88 3.35 1.63 2.92
CA TYR A 88 3.42 0.26 2.43
C TYR A 88 2.05 -0.43 2.48
N HIS A 89 1.46 -0.73 1.30
CA HIS A 89 0.13 -1.32 1.15
C HIS A 89 0.11 -2.83 0.93
N THR A 90 1.27 -3.49 0.81
CA THR A 90 1.35 -4.92 0.49
C THR A 90 1.64 -5.78 1.73
N ALA A 91 0.97 -5.46 2.84
CA ALA A 91 1.15 -6.15 4.11
C ALA A 91 0.89 -7.66 3.96
N SER A 92 1.92 -8.46 4.24
CA SER A 92 1.90 -9.92 4.16
C SER A 92 2.98 -10.50 5.08
N LYS A 93 3.02 -11.82 5.27
CA LYS A 93 4.09 -12.45 6.06
C LYS A 93 5.49 -12.11 5.54
N ILE A 94 5.68 -12.12 4.21
CA ILE A 94 6.94 -11.74 3.55
C ILE A 94 7.13 -10.22 3.58
N GLY A 95 6.05 -9.45 3.52
CA GLY A 95 6.06 -7.99 3.62
C GLY A 95 6.67 -7.47 4.92
N ALA A 96 6.55 -8.23 6.01
CA ALA A 96 7.20 -7.88 7.27
C ALA A 96 8.73 -7.81 7.13
N LEU A 97 9.34 -8.72 6.37
CA LEU A 97 10.79 -8.67 6.05
C LEU A 97 11.14 -7.47 5.16
N ALA A 98 10.24 -7.07 4.27
CA ALA A 98 10.43 -5.85 3.47
C ALA A 98 10.43 -4.60 4.36
N CYS A 99 9.61 -4.55 5.42
CA CYS A 99 9.62 -3.45 6.39
C CYS A 99 10.95 -3.35 7.15
N VAL A 100 11.56 -4.48 7.52
CA VAL A 100 12.91 -4.50 8.10
C VAL A 100 13.93 -3.89 7.12
N ALA A 101 13.87 -4.27 5.84
CA ALA A 101 14.78 -3.72 4.83
C ALA A 101 14.53 -2.22 4.58
N MET A 102 13.26 -1.77 4.56
CA MET A 102 12.91 -0.35 4.44
C MET A 102 13.46 0.46 5.61
N ARG A 103 13.28 -0.01 6.83
CA ARG A 103 13.80 0.64 8.05
C ARG A 103 15.33 0.74 8.03
N ALA A 104 16.02 -0.33 7.61
CA ALA A 104 17.49 -0.34 7.54
C ALA A 104 18.05 0.63 6.50
N GLN A 105 17.36 0.82 5.36
CA GLN A 105 17.84 1.66 4.27
C GLN A 105 17.39 3.12 4.38
N CYS A 106 16.21 3.35 4.96
CA CYS A 106 15.62 4.68 5.14
C CYS A 106 15.24 4.90 6.62
N PRO A 107 16.23 4.95 7.54
CA PRO A 107 15.96 4.99 8.99
C PRO A 107 15.24 6.27 9.45
N ARG A 108 15.33 7.37 8.68
CA ARG A 108 14.67 8.65 9.00
C ARG A 108 13.23 8.71 8.49
N ALA A 109 12.87 7.92 7.48
CA ALA A 109 11.53 7.91 6.93
C ALA A 109 10.52 7.35 7.96
N LYS A 110 9.34 7.96 8.05
CA LYS A 110 8.22 7.38 8.79
C LYS A 110 7.62 6.23 7.98
N LEU A 111 7.64 5.03 8.54
CA LEU A 111 7.09 3.85 7.90
C LEU A 111 5.64 3.63 8.35
N ILE A 112 4.71 3.78 7.42
CA ILE A 112 3.28 3.49 7.58
C ILE A 112 3.00 2.16 6.90
N VAL A 113 2.42 1.20 7.61
CA VAL A 113 2.01 -0.08 7.04
C VAL A 113 0.50 -0.17 7.03
N HIS A 114 -0.09 -0.44 5.86
CA HIS A 114 -1.53 -0.49 5.66
C HIS A 114 -1.98 -1.91 5.29
N SER A 115 -2.85 -2.49 6.13
CA SER A 115 -3.43 -3.81 5.93
C SER A 115 -4.77 -3.74 5.20
N HIS A 116 -4.90 -4.58 4.15
CA HIS A 116 -6.14 -4.74 3.38
C HIS A 116 -6.64 -6.19 3.38
N ILE A 117 -6.09 -7.04 4.25
CA ILE A 117 -6.35 -8.49 4.21
C ILE A 117 -6.78 -9.04 5.56
N VAL A 118 -7.64 -10.07 5.52
CA VAL A 118 -7.99 -10.92 6.65
C VAL A 118 -8.02 -12.37 6.16
N TYR A 119 -7.09 -13.22 6.60
CA TYR A 119 -7.01 -14.64 6.24
C TYR A 119 -6.78 -15.50 7.47
N PRO A 120 -7.80 -15.80 8.27
CA PRO A 120 -7.66 -16.70 9.40
C PRO A 120 -7.39 -18.15 8.92
N PRO A 121 -6.71 -19.00 9.73
CA PRO A 121 -6.23 -18.72 11.07
C PRO A 121 -4.86 -18.00 11.11
N VAL A 122 -4.57 -17.36 12.27
CA VAL A 122 -3.25 -16.77 12.52
C VAL A 122 -2.24 -17.89 12.83
N THR A 123 -1.33 -18.11 11.90
CA THR A 123 -0.27 -19.12 12.03
C THR A 123 0.94 -18.59 12.80
N LEU A 124 1.86 -19.48 13.23
CA LEU A 124 3.13 -19.07 13.86
C LEU A 124 3.93 -18.09 12.99
N ALA A 125 3.91 -18.28 11.66
CA ALA A 125 4.56 -17.35 10.74
C ALA A 125 3.91 -15.95 10.73
N TRP A 126 2.58 -15.84 10.96
CA TRP A 126 1.93 -14.56 11.17
C TRP A 126 2.33 -13.93 12.50
N ARG A 127 2.48 -14.70 13.58
CA ARG A 127 2.96 -14.18 14.88
C ARG A 127 4.38 -13.58 14.78
N ALA A 128 5.27 -14.24 14.03
CA ALA A 128 6.58 -13.67 13.72
C ALA A 128 6.47 -12.38 12.88
N ALA A 129 5.57 -12.34 11.90
CA ALA A 129 5.33 -11.13 11.10
C ALA A 129 4.75 -9.99 11.96
N HIS A 130 3.84 -10.27 12.91
CA HIS A 130 3.33 -9.27 13.88
C HIS A 130 4.49 -8.61 14.65
N PHE A 131 5.41 -9.43 15.17
CA PHE A 131 6.58 -8.94 15.88
C PHE A 131 7.41 -8.00 15.01
N LEU A 132 7.73 -8.42 13.78
CA LEU A 132 8.51 -7.59 12.86
C LEU A 132 7.81 -6.28 12.50
N TYR A 133 6.52 -6.30 12.17
CA TYR A 133 5.76 -5.09 11.89
C TYR A 133 5.78 -4.13 13.07
N GLN A 134 5.51 -4.63 14.28
CA GLN A 134 5.43 -3.81 15.50
C GLN A 134 6.76 -3.16 15.89
N HIS A 135 7.91 -3.73 15.44
CA HIS A 135 9.24 -3.19 15.74
C HIS A 135 9.82 -2.36 14.59
N THR A 136 9.20 -2.37 13.41
CA THR A 136 9.73 -1.65 12.25
C THR A 136 8.86 -0.48 11.80
N ALA A 137 7.53 -0.58 11.93
CA ALA A 137 6.61 0.46 11.51
C ALA A 137 6.39 1.52 12.59
N ASP A 138 6.24 2.78 12.18
CA ASP A 138 5.89 3.90 13.06
C ASP A 138 4.37 4.00 13.22
N TYR A 139 3.61 3.72 12.14
CA TYR A 139 2.15 3.83 12.11
C TYR A 139 1.52 2.63 11.41
N PHE A 140 0.33 2.26 11.87
CA PHE A 140 -0.43 1.13 11.37
C PHE A 140 -1.80 1.58 10.88
N LEU A 141 -2.16 1.19 9.66
CA LEU A 141 -3.48 1.41 9.11
C LEU A 141 -4.13 0.06 8.78
N GLY A 142 -5.42 -0.05 9.01
CA GLY A 142 -6.21 -1.17 8.54
C GLY A 142 -7.41 -0.69 7.74
N CYS A 143 -7.79 -1.37 6.66
CA CYS A 143 -9.06 -1.08 5.97
C CYS A 143 -10.29 -1.35 6.87
N GLY A 144 -10.07 -1.92 8.03
CA GLY A 144 -10.98 -2.13 9.16
C GLY A 144 -10.20 -2.66 10.35
N VAL A 145 -10.80 -2.68 11.53
CA VAL A 145 -10.18 -3.18 12.77
C VAL A 145 -9.74 -4.64 12.60
N ALA A 146 -10.57 -5.49 11.97
CA ALA A 146 -10.24 -6.90 11.73
C ALA A 146 -8.96 -7.07 10.88
N ALA A 147 -8.78 -6.24 9.85
CA ALA A 147 -7.57 -6.27 9.01
C ALA A 147 -6.33 -5.83 9.79
N GLY A 148 -6.47 -4.83 10.65
CA GLY A 148 -5.40 -4.40 11.55
C GLY A 148 -5.01 -5.49 12.53
N ARG A 149 -5.97 -6.07 13.24
CA ARG A 149 -5.74 -7.17 14.20
C ARG A 149 -5.09 -8.39 13.55
N PHE A 150 -5.57 -8.77 12.36
CA PHE A 150 -5.03 -9.92 11.64
C PHE A 150 -3.54 -9.73 11.27
N VAL A 151 -3.14 -8.57 10.76
CA VAL A 151 -1.78 -8.33 10.25
C VAL A 151 -0.81 -7.89 11.33
N PHE A 152 -1.28 -7.14 12.34
CA PHE A 152 -0.39 -6.50 13.32
C PHE A 152 -0.55 -7.07 14.74
N GLY A 153 -1.54 -7.95 14.97
CA GLY A 153 -1.83 -8.59 16.25
C GLY A 153 -3.07 -8.05 16.94
N ASP A 154 -3.68 -8.88 17.80
CA ASP A 154 -5.03 -8.73 18.35
C ASP A 154 -5.29 -7.42 19.13
N ARG A 155 -4.24 -6.78 19.65
CA ARG A 155 -4.34 -5.54 20.43
C ARG A 155 -3.91 -4.30 19.67
N ILE A 156 -3.75 -4.37 18.36
CA ILE A 156 -3.27 -3.24 17.58
C ILE A 156 -4.19 -2.03 17.66
N ASP A 157 -5.50 -2.26 17.72
CA ASP A 157 -6.53 -1.22 17.82
C ASP A 157 -6.53 -0.45 19.15
N GLN A 158 -5.79 -0.93 20.16
CA GLN A 158 -5.58 -0.23 21.44
C GLN A 158 -4.33 0.67 21.38
N LYS A 159 -3.54 0.64 20.30
CA LYS A 159 -2.32 1.45 20.19
C LYS A 159 -2.65 2.84 19.63
N PRO A 160 -2.03 3.91 20.16
CA PRO A 160 -2.29 5.30 19.71
C PRO A 160 -1.82 5.57 18.27
N ASN A 161 -0.96 4.72 17.72
CA ASN A 161 -0.44 4.83 16.35
C ASN A 161 -1.15 3.90 15.36
N PHE A 162 -2.34 3.37 15.72
CA PHE A 162 -3.22 2.65 14.82
C PHE A 162 -4.43 3.50 14.44
N ALA A 163 -4.84 3.42 13.17
CA ALA A 163 -6.08 4.01 12.69
C ALA A 163 -6.75 3.12 11.63
N VAL A 164 -8.06 3.29 11.48
CA VAL A 164 -8.84 2.66 10.42
C VAL A 164 -8.93 3.63 9.24
N ALA A 165 -8.46 3.17 8.07
CA ALA A 165 -8.60 3.88 6.79
C ALA A 165 -9.35 2.98 5.81
N CYS A 166 -10.68 3.11 5.78
CA CYS A 166 -11.54 2.30 4.95
C CYS A 166 -11.25 2.47 3.46
N ASN A 167 -11.45 1.41 2.69
CA ASN A 167 -11.42 1.50 1.23
C ASN A 167 -12.62 2.36 0.78
N ALA A 168 -12.37 3.64 0.53
CA ALA A 168 -13.40 4.55 0.05
C ALA A 168 -13.73 4.24 -1.41
N VAL A 169 -15.01 4.08 -1.71
CA VAL A 169 -15.55 4.02 -3.07
C VAL A 169 -16.09 5.41 -3.39
N ASP A 170 -15.82 5.91 -4.59
CA ASP A 170 -16.43 7.15 -5.05
C ASP A 170 -17.94 6.93 -5.24
N PRO A 171 -18.82 7.60 -4.45
CA PRO A 171 -20.25 7.37 -4.54
C PRO A 171 -20.82 7.70 -5.92
N VAL A 172 -20.25 8.67 -6.62
CA VAL A 172 -20.69 9.09 -7.95
C VAL A 172 -20.40 8.02 -8.99
N SER A 173 -19.20 7.44 -8.97
CA SER A 173 -18.83 6.34 -9.87
C SER A 173 -19.67 5.07 -9.59
N TYR A 174 -20.03 4.83 -8.33
CA TYR A 174 -20.82 3.65 -7.94
C TYR A 174 -22.29 3.75 -8.36
N THR A 175 -22.90 4.93 -8.26
CA THR A 175 -24.28 5.16 -8.69
C THR A 175 -24.44 5.04 -10.21
N HIS A 176 -23.49 5.48 -11.00
CA HIS A 176 -23.52 5.31 -12.45
C HIS A 176 -23.40 3.84 -12.90
N LEU A 177 -22.57 3.03 -12.23
CA LEU A 177 -22.47 1.60 -12.52
C LEU A 177 -23.78 0.84 -12.20
N ARG A 178 -24.43 1.16 -11.08
CA ARG A 178 -25.74 0.55 -10.74
C ARG A 178 -26.87 0.96 -11.69
N ALA A 179 -26.87 2.19 -12.19
CA ALA A 179 -27.88 2.64 -13.15
C ALA A 179 -27.81 1.87 -14.48
N HIS A 180 -26.64 1.38 -14.88
CA HIS A 180 -26.46 0.52 -16.06
C HIS A 180 -26.84 -0.95 -15.83
N GLU A 181 -26.76 -1.45 -14.58
CA GLU A 181 -27.14 -2.85 -14.26
C GLU A 181 -28.64 -3.03 -14.05
N THR A 182 -29.40 -1.97 -13.74
CA THR A 182 -30.85 -2.01 -13.50
C THR A 182 -31.67 -1.64 -14.74
N GLY A 183 -31.04 -1.32 -15.86
CA GLY A 183 -31.67 -0.94 -17.13
C GLY A 183 -31.87 -2.08 -18.15
N ALA A 184 -31.88 -3.34 -17.68
CA ALA A 184 -32.20 -4.50 -18.52
C ALA A 184 -33.51 -5.15 -18.08
#